data_b6c3c417e03c636185abbcea518e8757
#
_entry.id   b6c3c417e03c636185abbcea518e8757
#
_cell.length_a   1.000
_cell.length_b   1.000
_cell.length_c   1.000
_cell.angle_alpha   90.00
_cell.angle_beta   90.00
_cell.angle_gamma   90.00
#
_symmetry.space_group_name_H-M   'P 1'
#
loop_
_entity.id
_entity.type
_entity.pdbx_description
1 polymer ?
#
loop_
_entity_poly.entity_id
_entity_poly.type
_entity_poly.pdbx_seq_one_letter_code
_entity_poly.pdbx_strand_id
1 'polypeptide(L)'
;LKVTLGNYMDALDEKANTLLSYDTQGMCRFRMYNKLHEHALTTMGYDFEMRVLNPNNIIRELHEISGKSRMKIAKELWKGYKNIKKADTEVQQWSEEKPNIGIIGEIYCCIDEKANQGIEEKVKKYGCNPFNTSTTTEFMDEKIPIFSLWGLSNLFRKDELKPFKKEAKKYMEGWKAGHAYENLYNLLYLADKKVDGILHVLPLSCMPETTIEPYIDDICRKNKIPLLRVPLDENSAEANFETRLETFCELIKIRRKKYG
;
A
#
# COMPACT_ATOMS: atom_id res chain seq x y z
N LEU A 1 7.13 -11.65 2.83
CA LEU A 1 7.24 -13.06 2.45
C LEU A 1 6.43 -13.96 3.37
N LYS A 2 6.67 -13.95 4.70
CA LYS A 2 6.00 -14.88 5.65
C LYS A 2 4.49 -14.68 5.71
N VAL A 3 3.99 -13.45 5.76
CA VAL A 3 2.55 -13.17 5.82
C VAL A 3 1.85 -13.69 4.56
N THR A 4 2.42 -13.41 3.38
CA THR A 4 1.85 -13.90 2.11
C THR A 4 1.92 -15.42 1.98
N LEU A 5 2.97 -16.06 2.54
CA LEU A 5 3.06 -17.52 2.62
C LEU A 5 1.95 -18.09 3.52
N GLY A 6 1.73 -17.47 4.69
CA GLY A 6 0.65 -17.86 5.60
C GLY A 6 -0.73 -17.79 4.93
N ASN A 7 -1.02 -16.68 4.23
CA ASN A 7 -2.29 -16.55 3.50
C ASN A 7 -2.49 -17.64 2.43
N TYR A 8 -1.40 -18.09 1.76
CA TYR A 8 -1.48 -19.22 0.83
C TYR A 8 -1.71 -20.55 1.55
N MET A 9 -1.07 -20.75 2.71
CA MET A 9 -1.30 -21.96 3.52
C MET A 9 -2.75 -22.01 4.00
N ASP A 10 -3.29 -20.92 4.54
CA ASP A 10 -4.69 -20.82 4.97
C ASP A 10 -5.65 -21.18 3.81
N ALA A 11 -5.39 -20.64 2.60
CA ALA A 11 -6.20 -20.95 1.43
C ALA A 11 -6.13 -22.43 1.01
N LEU A 12 -4.93 -23.04 1.06
CA LEU A 12 -4.74 -24.45 0.74
C LEU A 12 -5.40 -25.38 1.77
N ASP A 13 -5.33 -25.03 3.04
CA ASP A 13 -6.01 -25.75 4.13
C ASP A 13 -7.54 -25.68 3.96
N GLU A 14 -8.07 -24.59 3.40
CA GLU A 14 -9.47 -24.44 2.96
C GLU A 14 -9.77 -25.10 1.60
N LYS A 15 -8.87 -25.94 1.10
CA LYS A 15 -8.99 -26.73 -0.16
C LYS A 15 -8.92 -25.91 -1.45
N ALA A 16 -8.29 -24.74 -1.45
CA ALA A 16 -7.87 -24.13 -2.71
C ALA A 16 -6.87 -25.07 -3.40
N ASN A 17 -6.95 -25.17 -4.71
CA ASN A 17 -6.03 -25.96 -5.54
C ASN A 17 -5.21 -25.09 -6.51
N THR A 18 -5.53 -23.81 -6.58
CA THR A 18 -4.87 -22.85 -7.45
C THR A 18 -4.57 -21.56 -6.70
N LEU A 19 -3.31 -21.19 -6.65
CA LEU A 19 -2.83 -19.97 -6.04
C LEU A 19 -2.50 -18.93 -7.12
N LEU A 20 -2.96 -17.72 -6.91
CA LEU A 20 -2.68 -16.60 -7.81
C LEU A 20 -1.61 -15.69 -7.21
N SER A 21 -0.57 -15.43 -7.96
CA SER A 21 0.46 -14.43 -7.66
C SER A 21 0.45 -13.34 -8.72
N TYR A 22 1.07 -12.22 -8.41
CA TYR A 22 1.15 -11.07 -9.31
C TYR A 22 2.59 -10.84 -9.74
N ASP A 23 2.82 -10.65 -11.05
CA ASP A 23 4.14 -10.31 -11.57
C ASP A 23 4.42 -8.82 -11.38
N THR A 24 5.45 -8.51 -10.60
CA THR A 24 5.92 -7.14 -10.40
C THR A 24 7.12 -6.85 -11.29
N GLN A 25 7.17 -5.65 -11.86
CA GLN A 25 8.30 -5.22 -12.66
C GLN A 25 9.34 -4.50 -11.80
N GLY A 26 10.60 -4.49 -12.26
CA GLY A 26 11.68 -3.74 -11.64
C GLY A 26 12.46 -4.50 -10.58
N MET A 27 13.08 -3.75 -9.66
CA MET A 27 14.03 -4.30 -8.68
C MET A 27 13.39 -4.78 -7.37
N CYS A 28 12.05 -4.79 -7.28
CA CYS A 28 11.34 -5.26 -6.10
C CYS A 28 11.55 -6.77 -5.90
N ARG A 29 11.94 -7.18 -4.69
CA ARG A 29 12.12 -8.59 -4.32
C ARG A 29 10.83 -9.40 -4.39
N PHE A 30 9.68 -8.74 -4.30
CA PHE A 30 8.36 -9.39 -4.42
C PHE A 30 8.24 -10.21 -5.72
N ARG A 31 8.91 -9.80 -6.78
CA ARG A 31 8.98 -10.53 -8.05
C ARG A 31 9.47 -11.99 -7.88
N MET A 32 10.29 -12.26 -6.88
CA MET A 32 10.83 -13.61 -6.64
C MET A 32 10.00 -14.41 -5.64
N TYR A 33 9.00 -13.79 -5.00
CA TYR A 33 8.24 -14.46 -3.94
C TYR A 33 7.41 -15.62 -4.45
N ASN A 34 6.87 -15.56 -5.66
CA ASN A 34 6.16 -16.67 -6.28
C ASN A 34 7.00 -17.95 -6.30
N LYS A 35 8.28 -17.87 -6.71
CA LYS A 35 9.21 -19.00 -6.74
C LYS A 35 9.51 -19.53 -5.33
N LEU A 36 9.71 -18.63 -4.37
CA LEU A 36 9.97 -19.00 -2.99
C LEU A 36 8.76 -19.65 -2.33
N HIS A 37 7.56 -19.10 -2.58
CA HIS A 37 6.30 -19.67 -2.08
C HIS A 37 6.04 -21.05 -2.68
N GLU A 38 6.18 -21.20 -4.00
CA GLU A 38 6.03 -22.47 -4.69
C GLU A 38 6.97 -23.54 -4.10
N HIS A 39 8.24 -23.21 -3.96
CA HIS A 39 9.22 -24.11 -3.35
C HIS A 39 8.88 -24.47 -1.91
N ALA A 40 8.57 -23.49 -1.06
CA ALA A 40 8.24 -23.71 0.34
C ALA A 40 7.00 -24.59 0.51
N LEU A 41 5.91 -24.25 -0.18
CA LEU A 41 4.65 -24.99 -0.09
C LEU A 41 4.76 -26.42 -0.64
N THR A 42 5.49 -26.63 -1.73
CA THR A 42 5.77 -27.96 -2.26
C THR A 42 6.60 -28.77 -1.26
N THR A 43 7.61 -28.17 -0.63
CA THR A 43 8.42 -28.83 0.42
C THR A 43 7.60 -29.19 1.65
N MET A 44 6.57 -28.41 1.98
CA MET A 44 5.61 -28.70 3.05
C MET A 44 4.59 -29.80 2.68
N GLY A 45 4.57 -30.25 1.41
CA GLY A 45 3.71 -31.34 0.96
C GLY A 45 2.36 -30.90 0.40
N TYR A 46 2.15 -29.62 0.15
CA TYR A 46 0.94 -29.14 -0.51
C TYR A 46 0.93 -29.48 -2.01
N ASP A 47 -0.23 -29.88 -2.52
CA ASP A 47 -0.50 -30.11 -3.96
C ASP A 47 -1.37 -28.97 -4.48
N PHE A 48 -0.82 -28.14 -5.38
CA PHE A 48 -1.47 -26.94 -5.90
C PHE A 48 -0.85 -26.49 -7.23
N GLU A 49 -1.56 -25.65 -7.95
CA GLU A 49 -1.04 -24.95 -9.11
C GLU A 49 -0.74 -23.48 -8.77
N MET A 50 0.49 -23.00 -9.04
CA MET A 50 0.86 -21.59 -8.90
C MET A 50 0.73 -20.87 -10.25
N ARG A 51 -0.14 -19.87 -10.32
CA ARG A 51 -0.32 -19.00 -11.49
C ARG A 51 0.16 -17.58 -11.21
N VAL A 52 1.06 -17.09 -12.06
CA VAL A 52 1.56 -15.71 -11.96
C VAL A 52 0.83 -14.86 -13.00
N LEU A 53 -0.03 -13.98 -12.55
CA LEU A 53 -0.85 -13.13 -13.42
C LEU A 53 -0.03 -11.97 -13.98
N ASN A 54 -0.12 -11.80 -15.30
CA ASN A 54 0.42 -10.62 -15.97
C ASN A 54 -0.64 -9.50 -16.00
N PRO A 55 -0.36 -8.34 -15.38
CA PRO A 55 -1.32 -7.24 -15.29
C PRO A 55 -1.83 -6.74 -16.66
N ASN A 56 -1.01 -6.88 -17.72
CA ASN A 56 -1.40 -6.46 -19.06
C ASN A 56 -2.43 -7.38 -19.71
N ASN A 57 -2.56 -8.63 -19.25
CA ASN A 57 -3.37 -9.67 -19.83
C ASN A 57 -4.37 -10.31 -18.86
N ILE A 58 -4.66 -9.64 -17.75
CA ILE A 58 -5.42 -10.19 -16.62
C ILE A 58 -6.76 -10.83 -17.02
N ILE A 59 -7.51 -10.22 -17.94
CA ILE A 59 -8.81 -10.78 -18.41
C ILE A 59 -8.60 -12.09 -19.17
N ARG A 60 -7.56 -12.18 -20.01
CA ARG A 60 -7.25 -13.38 -20.75
C ARG A 60 -6.85 -14.51 -19.81
N GLU A 61 -5.97 -14.24 -18.88
CA GLU A 61 -5.47 -15.25 -17.95
C GLU A 61 -6.56 -15.74 -17.01
N LEU A 62 -7.39 -14.85 -16.48
CA LEU A 62 -8.56 -15.25 -15.68
C LEU A 62 -9.59 -16.05 -16.52
N HIS A 63 -9.72 -15.78 -17.82
CA HIS A 63 -10.54 -16.58 -18.72
C HIS A 63 -9.99 -18.02 -18.85
N GLU A 64 -8.69 -18.15 -19.07
CA GLU A 64 -8.00 -19.44 -19.20
C GLU A 64 -8.11 -20.28 -17.91
N ILE A 65 -7.95 -19.65 -16.74
CA ILE A 65 -8.05 -20.32 -15.44
C ILE A 65 -9.49 -20.72 -15.09
N SER A 66 -10.46 -19.81 -15.30
CA SER A 66 -11.83 -19.98 -14.80
C SER A 66 -12.81 -20.59 -15.80
N GLY A 67 -12.47 -20.63 -17.08
CA GLY A 67 -13.39 -21.01 -18.17
C GLY A 67 -14.55 -20.04 -18.40
N LYS A 68 -14.65 -18.95 -17.63
CA LYS A 68 -15.72 -17.95 -17.76
C LYS A 68 -15.49 -17.04 -18.96
N SER A 69 -16.56 -16.56 -19.60
CA SER A 69 -16.43 -15.64 -20.72
C SER A 69 -15.72 -14.34 -20.33
N ARG A 70 -14.92 -13.78 -21.23
CA ARG A 70 -14.17 -12.52 -21.01
C ARG A 70 -15.08 -11.36 -20.59
N MET A 71 -16.30 -11.28 -21.16
CA MET A 71 -17.28 -10.25 -20.77
C MET A 71 -17.75 -10.41 -19.33
N LYS A 72 -17.99 -11.66 -18.88
CA LYS A 72 -18.38 -11.94 -17.51
C LYS A 72 -17.25 -11.55 -16.54
N ILE A 73 -16.02 -11.91 -16.86
CA ILE A 73 -14.84 -11.54 -16.07
C ILE A 73 -14.68 -10.02 -15.99
N ALA A 74 -14.74 -9.31 -17.13
CA ALA A 74 -14.65 -7.85 -17.14
C ALA A 74 -15.75 -7.19 -16.28
N LYS A 75 -16.98 -7.71 -16.33
CA LYS A 75 -18.10 -7.20 -15.51
C LYS A 75 -17.85 -7.41 -14.02
N GLU A 76 -17.38 -8.60 -13.62
CA GLU A 76 -17.09 -8.89 -12.20
C GLU A 76 -15.88 -8.10 -11.69
N LEU A 77 -14.82 -7.94 -12.48
CA LEU A 77 -13.68 -7.08 -12.16
C LEU A 77 -14.12 -5.63 -11.99
N TRP A 78 -14.96 -5.12 -12.89
CA TRP A 78 -15.52 -3.76 -12.78
C TRP A 78 -16.34 -3.56 -11.51
N LYS A 79 -17.18 -4.54 -11.16
CA LYS A 79 -17.96 -4.52 -9.92
C LYS A 79 -17.05 -4.51 -8.69
N GLY A 80 -16.05 -5.41 -8.66
CA GLY A 80 -15.05 -5.47 -7.60
C GLY A 80 -14.29 -4.15 -7.46
N TYR A 81 -13.79 -3.60 -8.56
CA TYR A 81 -13.10 -2.31 -8.59
C TYR A 81 -13.95 -1.17 -8.01
N LYS A 82 -15.24 -1.08 -8.36
CA LYS A 82 -16.13 -0.06 -7.79
C LYS A 82 -16.33 -0.21 -6.28
N ASN A 83 -16.41 -1.43 -5.78
CA ASN A 83 -16.56 -1.68 -4.35
C ASN A 83 -15.30 -1.28 -3.58
N ILE A 84 -14.12 -1.66 -4.10
CA ILE A 84 -12.82 -1.27 -3.53
C ILE A 84 -12.67 0.25 -3.53
N LYS A 85 -13.01 0.90 -4.65
CA LYS A 85 -12.94 2.36 -4.76
C LYS A 85 -13.84 3.07 -3.75
N LYS A 86 -15.02 2.53 -3.50
CA LYS A 86 -15.91 3.08 -2.46
C LYS A 86 -15.28 2.95 -1.07
N ALA A 87 -14.77 1.79 -0.72
CA ALA A 87 -14.09 1.57 0.56
C ALA A 87 -12.86 2.48 0.72
N ASP A 88 -11.99 2.56 -0.28
CA ASP A 88 -10.82 3.45 -0.26
C ASP A 88 -11.19 4.92 -0.08
N THR A 89 -12.32 5.37 -0.67
CA THR A 89 -12.81 6.74 -0.51
C THR A 89 -13.28 7.02 0.91
N GLU A 90 -13.83 6.04 1.59
CA GLU A 90 -14.31 6.16 2.97
C GLU A 90 -13.14 6.35 3.96
N VAL A 91 -11.99 5.72 3.71
CA VAL A 91 -10.79 5.85 4.56
C VAL A 91 -9.89 7.03 4.20
N GLN A 92 -10.12 7.70 3.07
CA GLN A 92 -9.35 8.86 2.61
C GLN A 92 -10.07 10.19 2.87
N GLN A 93 -10.71 10.35 4.01
CA GLN A 93 -11.39 11.60 4.37
C GLN A 93 -10.47 12.50 5.20
N TRP A 94 -10.32 13.76 4.77
CA TRP A 94 -9.60 14.76 5.54
C TRP A 94 -10.47 15.27 6.69
N SER A 95 -9.90 15.46 7.86
CA SER A 95 -10.59 16.01 9.03
C SER A 95 -10.18 17.45 9.28
N GLU A 96 -11.14 18.34 9.42
CA GLU A 96 -10.89 19.70 9.88
C GLU A 96 -10.73 19.78 11.42
N GLU A 97 -11.37 18.85 12.14
CA GLU A 97 -11.41 18.86 13.60
C GLU A 97 -10.21 18.14 14.22
N LYS A 98 -9.86 16.95 13.68
CA LYS A 98 -8.81 16.08 14.22
C LYS A 98 -7.49 16.30 13.48
N PRO A 99 -6.34 16.08 14.16
CA PRO A 99 -5.07 16.05 13.45
C PRO A 99 -5.03 14.95 12.38
N ASN A 100 -4.61 15.30 11.18
CA ASN A 100 -4.48 14.36 10.08
C ASN A 100 -3.08 13.73 10.08
N ILE A 101 -3.02 12.40 10.12
CA ILE A 101 -1.79 11.63 10.03
C ILE A 101 -1.77 10.92 8.68
N GLY A 102 -0.86 11.32 7.82
CA GLY A 102 -0.65 10.69 6.52
C GLY A 102 0.03 9.34 6.69
N ILE A 103 -0.48 8.31 6.03
CA ILE A 103 0.12 6.96 5.99
C ILE A 103 0.68 6.76 4.59
N ILE A 104 1.98 6.50 4.51
CA ILE A 104 2.73 6.15 3.31
C ILE A 104 3.53 4.88 3.57
N GLY A 105 3.92 4.16 2.54
CA GLY A 105 4.80 3.01 2.71
C GLY A 105 4.56 1.89 1.70
N GLU A 106 5.03 0.70 2.04
CA GLU A 106 4.86 -0.48 1.21
C GLU A 106 3.38 -0.86 1.14
N ILE A 107 2.88 -1.05 -0.07
CA ILE A 107 1.43 -1.17 -0.35
C ILE A 107 0.75 -2.25 0.48
N TYR A 108 1.32 -3.45 0.58
CA TYR A 108 0.73 -4.56 1.34
C TYR A 108 0.66 -4.24 2.83
N CYS A 109 1.74 -3.66 3.39
CA CYS A 109 1.75 -3.21 4.78
C CYS A 109 0.78 -2.06 5.05
N CYS A 110 0.48 -1.24 4.05
CA CYS A 110 -0.47 -0.14 4.22
C CYS A 110 -1.93 -0.57 4.15
N ILE A 111 -2.26 -1.66 3.42
CA ILE A 111 -3.65 -2.08 3.20
C ILE A 111 -4.09 -3.31 3.99
N ASP A 112 -3.17 -4.18 4.41
CA ASP A 112 -3.49 -5.41 5.14
C ASP A 112 -3.48 -5.15 6.65
N GLU A 113 -4.66 -5.19 7.27
CA GLU A 113 -4.83 -4.91 8.70
C GLU A 113 -4.10 -5.90 9.61
N LYS A 114 -3.94 -7.16 9.18
CA LYS A 114 -3.19 -8.15 9.95
C LYS A 114 -1.69 -7.84 9.87
N ALA A 115 -1.19 -7.45 8.69
CA ALA A 115 0.20 -7.09 8.50
C ALA A 115 0.59 -5.83 9.27
N ASN A 116 -0.27 -4.82 9.33
CA ASN A 116 0.00 -3.54 9.98
C ASN A 116 -0.57 -3.41 11.40
N GLN A 117 -1.12 -4.49 11.95
CA GLN A 117 -1.67 -4.54 13.31
C GLN A 117 -2.80 -3.51 13.56
N GLY A 118 -3.60 -3.23 12.54
CA GLY A 118 -4.73 -2.30 12.64
C GLY A 118 -4.31 -0.84 12.86
N ILE A 119 -3.30 -0.38 12.16
CA ILE A 119 -2.70 0.97 12.34
C ILE A 119 -3.73 2.10 12.23
N GLU A 120 -4.66 2.03 11.27
CA GLU A 120 -5.68 3.07 11.08
C GLU A 120 -6.65 3.16 12.26
N GLU A 121 -7.11 2.01 12.76
CA GLU A 121 -7.98 1.95 13.93
C GLU A 121 -7.27 2.45 15.20
N LYS A 122 -5.99 2.11 15.36
CA LYS A 122 -5.17 2.61 16.48
C LYS A 122 -4.97 4.13 16.40
N VAL A 123 -4.73 4.69 15.22
CA VAL A 123 -4.64 6.15 15.01
C VAL A 123 -5.96 6.84 15.41
N LYS A 124 -7.11 6.27 14.99
CA LYS A 124 -8.43 6.78 15.40
C LYS A 124 -8.66 6.67 16.90
N LYS A 125 -8.29 5.55 17.52
CA LYS A 125 -8.36 5.32 18.98
C LYS A 125 -7.60 6.40 19.76
N TYR A 126 -6.45 6.85 19.25
CA TYR A 126 -5.65 7.91 19.86
C TYR A 126 -6.07 9.34 19.47
N GLY A 127 -7.24 9.49 18.86
CA GLY A 127 -7.87 10.78 18.59
C GLY A 127 -7.34 11.55 17.39
N CYS A 128 -6.60 10.87 16.50
CA CYS A 128 -6.14 11.43 15.22
C CYS A 128 -6.97 10.88 14.06
N ASN A 129 -6.86 11.51 12.90
CA ASN A 129 -7.49 11.07 11.66
C ASN A 129 -6.44 10.41 10.74
N PRO A 130 -6.51 9.11 10.45
CA PRO A 130 -5.63 8.48 9.48
C PRO A 130 -6.03 8.89 8.07
N PHE A 131 -5.05 9.26 7.27
CA PHE A 131 -5.20 9.53 5.85
C PHE A 131 -4.23 8.63 5.06
N ASN A 132 -4.71 7.46 4.67
CA ASN A 132 -3.89 6.48 3.96
C ASN A 132 -3.83 6.82 2.47
N THR A 133 -2.65 7.13 1.96
CA THR A 133 -2.44 7.40 0.53
C THR A 133 -2.14 6.15 -0.28
N SER A 134 -1.70 5.07 0.37
CA SER A 134 -1.39 3.79 -0.29
C SER A 134 -2.62 2.91 -0.32
N THR A 135 -3.55 3.18 -1.26
CA THR A 135 -4.80 2.43 -1.39
C THR A 135 -4.75 1.39 -2.49
N THR A 136 -5.65 0.41 -2.38
CA THR A 136 -5.78 -0.65 -3.40
C THR A 136 -6.17 -0.07 -4.74
N THR A 137 -7.09 0.91 -4.78
CA THR A 137 -7.53 1.56 -6.02
C THR A 137 -6.37 2.30 -6.70
N GLU A 138 -5.57 3.05 -5.95
CA GLU A 138 -4.42 3.77 -6.50
C GLU A 138 -3.41 2.80 -7.10
N PHE A 139 -3.11 1.70 -6.40
CA PHE A 139 -2.23 0.65 -6.89
C PHE A 139 -2.79 0.02 -8.19
N MET A 140 -4.08 -0.33 -8.23
CA MET A 140 -4.71 -0.92 -9.40
C MET A 140 -4.70 0.04 -10.60
N ASP A 141 -5.01 1.31 -10.38
CA ASP A 141 -5.03 2.34 -11.43
C ASP A 141 -3.64 2.59 -12.03
N GLU A 142 -2.59 2.44 -11.26
CA GLU A 142 -1.22 2.69 -11.72
C GLU A 142 -0.55 1.46 -12.31
N LYS A 143 -0.85 0.28 -11.81
CA LYS A 143 -0.12 -0.96 -12.17
C LYS A 143 -0.89 -1.86 -13.14
N ILE A 144 -2.20 -1.71 -13.26
CA ILE A 144 -3.02 -2.61 -14.08
C ILE A 144 -3.76 -1.79 -15.16
N PRO A 145 -3.38 -1.90 -16.44
CA PRO A 145 -3.87 -1.02 -17.50
C PRO A 145 -5.39 -0.93 -17.64
N ILE A 146 -6.11 -2.03 -17.44
CA ILE A 146 -7.57 -2.02 -17.55
C ILE A 146 -8.23 -1.17 -16.47
N PHE A 147 -7.69 -1.19 -15.24
CA PHE A 147 -8.21 -0.35 -14.16
C PHE A 147 -7.81 1.10 -14.35
N SER A 148 -6.64 1.36 -14.93
CA SER A 148 -6.25 2.72 -15.34
C SER A 148 -7.23 3.33 -16.34
N LEU A 149 -7.73 2.54 -17.30
CA LEU A 149 -8.78 2.97 -18.23
C LEU A 149 -10.12 3.23 -17.52
N TRP A 150 -10.49 2.37 -16.56
CA TRP A 150 -11.71 2.56 -15.77
C TRP A 150 -11.57 3.70 -14.75
N GLY A 151 -10.38 3.96 -14.25
CA GLY A 151 -10.06 5.06 -13.34
C GLY A 151 -10.09 6.45 -13.98
N LEU A 152 -10.48 6.58 -15.27
CA LEU A 152 -10.63 7.88 -15.95
C LEU A 152 -11.61 8.82 -15.24
N SER A 153 -12.54 8.27 -14.43
CA SER A 153 -13.43 9.09 -13.56
C SER A 153 -12.68 9.82 -12.42
N ASN A 154 -11.40 9.49 -12.17
CA ASN A 154 -10.52 10.16 -11.20
C ASN A 154 -9.62 11.23 -11.86
N LEU A 155 -9.98 11.73 -13.03
CA LEU A 155 -9.21 12.75 -13.74
C LEU A 155 -8.86 13.95 -12.85
N PHE A 156 -9.78 14.41 -12.01
CA PHE A 156 -9.53 15.53 -11.10
C PHE A 156 -8.42 15.24 -10.10
N ARG A 157 -8.41 14.05 -9.46
CA ARG A 157 -7.34 13.67 -8.51
C ARG A 157 -6.01 13.44 -9.24
N LYS A 158 -6.03 12.84 -10.43
CA LYS A 158 -4.83 12.69 -11.26
C LYS A 158 -4.22 14.04 -11.63
N ASP A 159 -5.05 15.05 -11.89
CA ASP A 159 -4.60 16.40 -12.18
C ASP A 159 -4.01 17.10 -10.96
N GLU A 160 -4.60 16.92 -9.78
CA GLU A 160 -4.09 17.46 -8.52
C GLU A 160 -2.69 16.88 -8.17
N LEU A 161 -2.43 15.60 -8.46
CA LEU A 161 -1.15 14.96 -8.19
C LEU A 161 -0.05 15.24 -9.25
N LYS A 162 -0.39 15.77 -10.43
CA LYS A 162 0.58 16.04 -11.51
C LYS A 162 1.82 16.85 -11.09
N PRO A 163 1.67 17.98 -10.35
CA PRO A 163 2.84 18.77 -9.93
C PRO A 163 3.76 17.97 -9.01
N PHE A 164 3.19 17.20 -8.09
CA PHE A 164 3.95 16.38 -7.14
C PHE A 164 4.63 15.19 -7.82
N LYS A 165 4.00 14.57 -8.81
CA LYS A 165 4.63 13.56 -9.67
C LYS A 165 5.81 14.12 -10.44
N LYS A 166 5.72 15.34 -10.96
CA LYS A 166 6.83 16.02 -11.63
C LYS A 166 7.98 16.31 -10.65
N GLU A 167 7.65 16.74 -9.44
CA GLU A 167 8.64 17.02 -8.39
C GLU A 167 9.33 15.74 -7.94
N ALA A 168 8.57 14.68 -7.65
CA ALA A 168 9.10 13.38 -7.21
C ALA A 168 10.08 12.76 -8.20
N LYS A 169 9.91 13.00 -9.51
CA LYS A 169 10.86 12.54 -10.55
C LYS A 169 12.27 13.06 -10.33
N LYS A 170 12.46 14.24 -9.73
CA LYS A 170 13.79 14.80 -9.45
C LYS A 170 14.57 13.97 -8.42
N TYR A 171 13.87 13.26 -7.54
CA TYR A 171 14.49 12.41 -6.53
C TYR A 171 14.80 11.00 -7.06
N MET A 172 14.09 10.56 -8.10
CA MET A 172 14.15 9.17 -8.60
C MET A 172 14.37 9.09 -10.11
N GLU A 173 15.25 9.93 -10.67
CA GLU A 173 15.52 9.94 -12.11
C GLU A 173 16.04 8.57 -12.58
N GLY A 174 15.30 7.94 -13.51
CA GLY A 174 15.66 6.65 -14.08
C GLY A 174 15.41 5.41 -13.23
N TRP A 175 14.93 5.57 -11.99
CA TRP A 175 14.69 4.44 -11.08
C TRP A 175 13.20 4.14 -10.92
N LYS A 176 12.83 2.88 -11.17
CA LYS A 176 11.46 2.39 -10.99
C LYS A 176 11.51 1.10 -10.18
N ALA A 177 11.11 1.16 -8.92
CA ALA A 177 11.01 -0.04 -8.11
C ALA A 177 9.90 0.06 -7.06
N GLY A 178 9.07 -0.93 -6.99
CA GLY A 178 8.01 -1.05 -6.01
C GLY A 178 7.05 0.14 -5.99
N HIS A 179 6.75 0.65 -4.81
CA HIS A 179 5.83 1.74 -4.54
C HIS A 179 6.55 3.05 -4.09
N ALA A 180 7.87 3.07 -4.19
CA ALA A 180 8.71 4.17 -3.70
C ALA A 180 8.42 5.52 -4.35
N TYR A 181 8.21 5.54 -5.67
CA TYR A 181 7.89 6.76 -6.40
C TYR A 181 6.52 7.32 -5.98
N GLU A 182 5.56 6.44 -5.81
CA GLU A 182 4.21 6.76 -5.35
C GLU A 182 4.26 7.39 -3.95
N ASN A 183 5.03 6.83 -3.05
CA ASN A 183 5.22 7.38 -1.70
C ASN A 183 5.84 8.77 -1.69
N LEU A 184 6.78 9.05 -2.58
CA LEU A 184 7.40 10.38 -2.67
C LEU A 184 6.41 11.44 -3.16
N TYR A 185 5.64 11.20 -4.21
CA TYR A 185 4.67 12.20 -4.66
C TYR A 185 3.48 12.33 -3.69
N ASN A 186 3.08 11.26 -3.04
CA ASN A 186 2.05 11.31 -2.00
C ASN A 186 2.53 12.10 -0.77
N LEU A 187 3.80 11.93 -0.37
CA LEU A 187 4.38 12.71 0.71
C LEU A 187 4.43 14.21 0.37
N LEU A 188 4.84 14.56 -0.85
CA LEU A 188 4.85 15.94 -1.31
C LEU A 188 3.44 16.55 -1.32
N TYR A 189 2.44 15.79 -1.77
CA TYR A 189 1.03 16.18 -1.72
C TYR A 189 0.55 16.40 -0.27
N LEU A 190 0.85 15.46 0.63
CA LEU A 190 0.50 15.58 2.04
C LEU A 190 1.18 16.78 2.71
N ALA A 191 2.43 17.08 2.34
CA ALA A 191 3.15 18.25 2.83
C ALA A 191 2.49 19.57 2.37
N ASP A 192 2.05 19.64 1.12
CA ASP A 192 1.30 20.79 0.57
C ASP A 192 -0.04 20.98 1.28
N LYS A 193 -0.73 19.89 1.59
CA LYS A 193 -1.97 19.87 2.39
C LYS A 193 -1.76 20.18 3.87
N LYS A 194 -0.52 20.40 4.31
CA LYS A 194 -0.15 20.69 5.72
C LYS A 194 -0.59 19.59 6.68
N VAL A 195 -0.30 18.33 6.32
CA VAL A 195 -0.54 17.18 7.19
C VAL A 195 0.15 17.37 8.55
N ASP A 196 -0.49 16.95 9.63
CA ASP A 196 0.03 17.14 10.99
C ASP A 196 1.19 16.18 11.33
N GLY A 197 1.24 15.00 10.71
CA GLY A 197 2.31 14.01 10.89
C GLY A 197 2.28 12.93 9.81
N ILE A 198 3.38 12.19 9.69
CA ILE A 198 3.53 11.08 8.72
C ILE A 198 3.87 9.79 9.46
N LEU A 199 3.19 8.72 9.10
CA LEU A 199 3.57 7.33 9.39
C LEU A 199 4.13 6.70 8.12
N HIS A 200 5.38 6.24 8.17
CA HIS A 200 6.03 5.50 7.10
C HIS A 200 6.06 4.01 7.48
N VAL A 201 5.20 3.21 6.84
CA VAL A 201 4.97 1.79 7.17
C VAL A 201 5.65 0.90 6.14
N LEU A 202 6.53 0.03 6.57
CA LEU A 202 7.35 -0.79 5.66
C LEU A 202 7.74 -2.13 6.29
N PRO A 203 7.90 -3.19 5.48
CA PRO A 203 8.54 -4.41 5.97
C PRO A 203 10.01 -4.14 6.27
N LEU A 204 10.54 -4.78 7.31
CA LEU A 204 11.96 -4.68 7.61
C LEU A 204 12.81 -5.05 6.37
N SER A 205 13.75 -4.17 6.02
CA SER A 205 14.61 -4.30 4.82
C SER A 205 13.87 -4.27 3.48
N CYS A 206 12.72 -3.58 3.38
CA CYS A 206 12.08 -3.31 2.11
C CYS A 206 12.98 -2.41 1.26
N MET A 207 13.55 -2.93 0.17
CA MET A 207 14.53 -2.20 -0.64
C MET A 207 13.97 -0.90 -1.25
N PRO A 208 12.77 -0.86 -1.89
CA PRO A 208 12.20 0.38 -2.38
C PRO A 208 12.04 1.44 -1.29
N GLU A 209 11.48 1.06 -0.14
CA GLU A 209 11.19 2.00 0.94
C GLU A 209 12.47 2.52 1.61
N THR A 210 13.44 1.64 1.90
CA THR A 210 14.72 2.06 2.51
C THR A 210 15.54 2.95 1.59
N THR A 211 15.42 2.79 0.27
CA THR A 211 16.11 3.67 -0.69
C THR A 211 15.57 5.10 -0.66
N ILE A 212 14.29 5.29 -0.40
CA ILE A 212 13.68 6.64 -0.36
C ILE A 212 13.69 7.28 1.04
N GLU A 213 14.07 6.56 2.09
CA GLU A 213 14.12 7.10 3.46
C GLU A 213 14.84 8.44 3.57
N PRO A 214 16.03 8.66 2.97
CA PRO A 214 16.71 9.95 3.04
C PRO A 214 15.89 11.11 2.44
N TYR A 215 15.14 10.83 1.39
CA TYR A 215 14.26 11.83 0.76
C TYR A 215 13.03 12.12 1.60
N ILE A 216 12.43 11.08 2.21
CA ILE A 216 11.32 11.24 3.16
C ILE A 216 11.77 12.13 4.34
N ASP A 217 12.94 11.85 4.91
CA ASP A 217 13.51 12.66 6.00
C ASP A 217 13.71 14.12 5.61
N ASP A 218 14.27 14.36 4.44
CA ASP A 218 14.53 15.71 3.95
C ASP A 218 13.23 16.48 3.71
N ILE A 219 12.23 15.86 3.08
CA ILE A 219 10.91 16.48 2.83
C ILE A 219 10.21 16.78 4.16
N CYS A 220 10.16 15.83 5.08
CA CYS A 220 9.53 16.00 6.38
C CYS A 220 10.24 17.13 7.21
N ARG A 221 11.57 17.14 7.21
CA ARG A 221 12.36 18.17 7.91
C ARG A 221 12.12 19.55 7.32
N LYS A 222 12.16 19.72 5.99
CA LYS A 222 11.93 21.00 5.30
C LYS A 222 10.54 21.56 5.59
N ASN A 223 9.54 20.69 5.66
CA ASN A 223 8.16 21.08 5.94
C ASN A 223 7.81 21.02 7.43
N LYS A 224 8.78 20.73 8.31
CA LYS A 224 8.59 20.60 9.76
C LYS A 224 7.49 19.60 10.14
N ILE A 225 7.34 18.51 9.41
CA ILE A 225 6.35 17.46 9.63
C ILE A 225 6.98 16.37 10.51
N PRO A 226 6.40 16.04 11.67
CA PRO A 226 6.82 14.87 12.45
C PRO A 226 6.66 13.58 11.66
N LEU A 227 7.66 12.70 11.75
CA LEU A 227 7.73 11.42 11.07
C LEU A 227 7.91 10.29 12.06
N LEU A 228 7.07 9.27 12.00
CA LEU A 228 7.28 7.99 12.67
C LEU A 228 7.45 6.87 11.64
N ARG A 229 8.61 6.20 11.64
CA ARG A 229 8.82 4.97 10.87
C ARG A 229 8.36 3.76 11.65
N VAL A 230 7.63 2.90 10.96
CA VAL A 230 7.05 1.67 11.49
C VAL A 230 7.58 0.50 10.66
N PRO A 231 8.81 0.03 10.93
CA PRO A 231 9.29 -1.20 10.33
C PRO A 231 8.54 -2.39 10.93
N LEU A 232 7.95 -3.20 10.07
CA LEU A 232 7.19 -4.38 10.45
C LEU A 232 8.02 -5.64 10.17
N ASP A 233 8.13 -6.49 11.16
CA ASP A 233 8.72 -7.82 11.08
C ASP A 233 7.96 -8.80 11.98
N GLU A 234 8.34 -10.07 11.94
CA GLU A 234 7.75 -11.12 12.78
C GLU A 234 8.07 -10.99 14.29
N ASN A 235 9.06 -10.16 14.64
CA ASN A 235 9.48 -9.93 16.02
C ASN A 235 9.00 -8.56 16.55
N SER A 236 8.26 -7.81 15.74
CA SER A 236 7.71 -6.51 16.16
C SER A 236 6.66 -6.74 17.24
N ALA A 237 7.07 -6.59 18.51
CA ALA A 237 6.16 -6.72 19.63
C ALA A 237 5.06 -5.67 19.54
N GLU A 238 3.81 -6.09 19.51
CA GLU A 238 2.64 -5.23 19.40
C GLU A 238 2.65 -4.10 20.45
N ALA A 239 3.03 -4.42 21.68
CA ALA A 239 3.12 -3.44 22.77
C ALA A 239 4.11 -2.29 22.50
N ASN A 240 5.26 -2.59 21.88
CA ASN A 240 6.24 -1.56 21.52
C ASN A 240 5.70 -0.66 20.39
N PHE A 241 5.08 -1.28 19.39
CA PHE A 241 4.46 -0.52 18.30
C PHE A 241 3.35 0.39 18.84
N GLU A 242 2.46 -0.14 19.67
CA GLU A 242 1.33 0.61 20.23
C GLU A 242 1.80 1.81 21.06
N THR A 243 2.78 1.64 21.94
CA THR A 243 3.36 2.74 22.75
C THR A 243 3.98 3.82 21.89
N ARG A 244 4.71 3.47 20.84
CA ARG A 244 5.31 4.44 19.92
C ARG A 244 4.26 5.22 19.15
N LEU A 245 3.22 4.54 18.67
CA LEU A 245 2.12 5.15 17.93
C LEU A 245 1.30 6.11 18.82
N GLU A 246 0.96 5.68 20.05
CA GLU A 246 0.29 6.51 21.03
C GLU A 246 1.09 7.78 21.34
N THR A 247 2.38 7.63 21.66
CA THR A 247 3.27 8.77 21.92
C THR A 247 3.34 9.73 20.74
N PHE A 248 3.40 9.20 19.53
CA PHE A 248 3.40 10.01 18.31
C PHE A 248 2.09 10.80 18.15
N CYS A 249 0.94 10.15 18.33
CA CYS A 249 -0.37 10.81 18.25
C CYS A 249 -0.52 11.91 19.31
N GLU A 250 -0.06 11.67 20.56
CA GLU A 250 -0.07 12.71 21.61
C GLU A 250 0.80 13.91 21.24
N LEU A 251 2.01 13.67 20.75
CA LEU A 251 2.90 14.73 20.27
C LEU A 251 2.24 15.58 19.18
N ILE A 252 1.57 14.96 18.21
CA ILE A 252 0.84 15.65 17.15
C ILE A 252 -0.29 16.51 17.71
N LYS A 253 -1.09 15.99 18.64
CA LYS A 253 -2.18 16.74 19.29
C LYS A 253 -1.68 17.97 20.05
N ILE A 254 -0.59 17.81 20.83
CA ILE A 254 0.04 18.91 21.57
C ILE A 254 0.54 19.99 20.60
N ARG A 255 1.19 19.57 19.52
CA ARG A 255 1.73 20.46 18.50
C ARG A 255 0.62 21.27 17.81
N ARG A 256 -0.48 20.62 17.40
CA ARG A 256 -1.61 21.29 16.76
C ARG A 256 -2.26 22.33 17.70
N LYS A 257 -2.39 22.03 18.99
CA LYS A 257 -2.89 23.00 19.99
C LYS A 257 -1.99 24.23 20.16
N LYS A 258 -0.68 24.07 19.93
CA LYS A 258 0.30 25.14 20.16
C LYS A 258 0.53 26.00 18.92
N TYR A 259 0.39 25.47 17.73
CA TYR A 259 0.82 26.10 16.47
C TYR A 259 -0.26 26.08 15.35
N GLY A 260 -1.41 25.46 15.57
CA GLY A 260 -2.56 25.35 14.63
C GLY A 260 -3.63 26.44 14.85
#